data_235a60e3f9ae101b61f7898f3d8587cf
#
_entry.id   235a60e3f9ae101b61f7898f3d8587cf
#
_cell.length_a   1.000
_cell.length_b   1.000
_cell.length_c   1.000
_cell.angle_alpha   90.00
_cell.angle_beta   90.00
_cell.angle_gamma   90.00
#
_symmetry.space_group_name_H-M   'P 1'
#
loop_
_entity.id
_entity.type
_entity.pdbx_description
1 polymer ?
#
loop_
_entity_poly.entity_id
_entity_poly.type
_entity_poly.pdbx_seq_one_letter_code
_entity_poly.pdbx_strand_id
1 'polypeptide(L)'
;VALSEATSTRQIVLNTTNNILKDKTIRQALQHATNKQAISDGIFYGVEKPADTLFAKTIPYCNIDLKPYVYDTNLAEKMLDEAGWTKGNDGIRMKDGKKLNLSLLYNSDSVTEKSIAEYLQSEYSKIGISLNISGEEEQSYRDKMKAGNFDMVFNICWGTPYDPQSSLAAMRLPVYGDYAAQQGLEDKAQIDEAITNIMISTDEAKRQELYKFVLTRLHDDAVYIPLTYECNKAIYRSDLKGMHFMQTQYEVPFQDMYIE
;
A
#
# COMPACT_ATOMS: atom_id res chain seq x y z
N VAL A 1 -0.63 -25.93 -9.75
CA VAL A 1 -0.81 -24.50 -9.45
C VAL A 1 0.28 -23.73 -10.14
N ALA A 2 -0.06 -22.64 -10.82
CA ALA A 2 0.90 -21.67 -11.35
C ALA A 2 0.65 -20.29 -10.71
N LEU A 3 1.73 -19.54 -10.55
CA LEU A 3 1.72 -18.16 -10.06
C LEU A 3 2.39 -17.27 -11.11
N SER A 4 1.83 -16.08 -11.36
CA SER A 4 2.46 -15.07 -12.20
C SER A 4 3.53 -14.29 -11.43
N GLU A 5 4.27 -13.44 -12.13
CA GLU A 5 4.95 -12.30 -11.52
C GLU A 5 3.94 -11.36 -10.85
N ALA A 6 4.44 -10.43 -10.04
CA ALA A 6 3.62 -9.45 -9.35
C ALA A 6 2.85 -8.56 -10.35
N THR A 7 1.54 -8.45 -10.16
CA THR A 7 0.64 -7.65 -11.01
C THR A 7 0.19 -6.35 -10.34
N SER A 8 0.10 -6.36 -9.03
CA SER A 8 -0.37 -5.22 -8.23
C SER A 8 0.27 -5.26 -6.83
N THR A 9 0.06 -4.19 -6.08
CA THR A 9 0.54 -4.09 -4.69
C THR A 9 -0.64 -3.77 -3.80
N ARG A 10 -0.92 -4.65 -2.84
CA ARG A 10 -1.84 -4.37 -1.74
C ARG A 10 -1.18 -3.41 -0.77
N GLN A 11 -1.87 -2.35 -0.41
CA GLN A 11 -1.32 -1.29 0.41
C GLN A 11 -2.34 -0.68 1.36
N ILE A 12 -1.85 0.01 2.36
CA ILE A 12 -2.64 0.94 3.18
C ILE A 12 -2.22 2.36 2.81
N VAL A 13 -3.19 3.21 2.57
CA VAL A 13 -3.02 4.63 2.28
C VAL A 13 -3.18 5.40 3.59
N LEU A 14 -2.24 6.29 3.90
CA LEU A 14 -2.22 7.12 5.11
C LEU A 14 -2.62 8.55 4.76
N ASN A 15 -3.69 9.05 5.37
CA ASN A 15 -4.18 10.39 5.10
C ASN A 15 -3.29 11.45 5.77
N THR A 16 -2.46 12.13 4.98
CA THR A 16 -1.52 13.15 5.49
C THR A 16 -2.20 14.43 5.99
N THR A 17 -3.51 14.62 5.74
CA THR A 17 -4.28 15.74 6.30
C THR A 17 -4.81 15.45 7.69
N ASN A 18 -4.78 14.18 8.14
CA ASN A 18 -5.18 13.80 9.49
C ASN A 18 -4.27 14.46 10.55
N ASN A 19 -4.82 14.89 11.66
CA ASN A 19 -4.06 15.59 12.71
C ASN A 19 -2.91 14.78 13.33
N ILE A 20 -2.96 13.46 13.30
CA ILE A 20 -1.92 12.55 13.77
C ILE A 20 -0.99 12.20 12.61
N LEU A 21 -1.56 11.74 11.50
CA LEU A 21 -0.81 11.24 10.35
C LEU A 21 -0.14 12.34 9.48
N LYS A 22 -0.41 13.63 9.73
CA LYS A 22 0.39 14.72 9.14
C LYS A 22 1.84 14.69 9.59
N ASP A 23 2.13 14.14 10.77
CA ASP A 23 3.49 13.93 11.24
C ASP A 23 4.11 12.71 10.51
N LYS A 24 5.13 12.98 9.71
CA LYS A 24 5.87 11.97 8.97
C LYS A 24 6.47 10.89 9.87
N THR A 25 6.93 11.28 11.06
CA THR A 25 7.52 10.35 12.03
C THR A 25 6.54 9.27 12.45
N ILE A 26 5.26 9.63 12.62
CA ILE A 26 4.19 8.65 12.93
C ILE A 26 3.99 7.69 11.75
N ARG A 27 3.94 8.21 10.53
CA ARG A 27 3.79 7.37 9.33
C ARG A 27 4.96 6.40 9.17
N GLN A 28 6.18 6.84 9.42
CA GLN A 28 7.38 5.99 9.39
C GLN A 28 7.38 4.96 10.53
N ALA A 29 6.93 5.33 11.75
CA ALA A 29 6.78 4.38 12.85
C ALA A 29 5.77 3.28 12.52
N LEU A 30 4.65 3.60 11.87
CA LEU A 30 3.69 2.60 11.38
C LEU A 30 4.32 1.63 10.36
N GLN A 31 5.18 2.11 9.47
CA GLN A 31 5.94 1.25 8.55
C GLN A 31 6.79 0.22 9.31
N HIS A 32 7.56 0.69 10.31
CA HIS A 32 8.41 -0.19 11.13
C HIS A 32 7.62 -1.12 12.05
N ALA A 33 6.38 -0.76 12.40
CA ALA A 33 5.48 -1.58 13.20
C ALA A 33 4.70 -2.63 12.37
N THR A 34 4.78 -2.60 11.04
CA THR A 34 4.04 -3.49 10.15
C THR A 34 4.90 -4.69 9.76
N ASN A 35 4.59 -5.88 10.32
CA ASN A 35 5.27 -7.12 9.94
C ASN A 35 4.66 -7.72 8.67
N LYS A 36 5.17 -7.28 7.53
CA LYS A 36 4.73 -7.71 6.19
C LYS A 36 4.98 -9.20 5.94
N GLN A 37 6.08 -9.75 6.51
CA GLN A 37 6.39 -11.17 6.38
C GLN A 37 5.33 -12.03 7.09
N ALA A 38 4.90 -11.63 8.29
CA ALA A 38 3.85 -12.35 9.00
C ALA A 38 2.49 -12.28 8.28
N ILE A 39 2.19 -11.16 7.61
CA ILE A 39 1.00 -11.05 6.74
C ILE A 39 1.12 -12.01 5.55
N SER A 40 2.26 -12.04 4.87
CA SER A 40 2.53 -12.96 3.76
C SER A 40 2.36 -14.41 4.19
N ASP A 41 3.00 -14.82 5.28
CA ASP A 41 3.00 -16.21 5.72
C ASP A 41 1.67 -16.65 6.34
N GLY A 42 1.08 -15.79 7.20
CA GLY A 42 -0.10 -16.14 7.99
C GLY A 42 -1.42 -16.00 7.22
N ILE A 43 -1.53 -15.04 6.32
CA ILE A 43 -2.78 -14.76 5.58
C ILE A 43 -2.70 -15.30 4.15
N PHE A 44 -1.55 -15.17 3.49
CA PHE A 44 -1.38 -15.57 2.09
C PHE A 44 -0.59 -16.86 1.90
N TYR A 45 -0.19 -17.54 2.99
CA TYR A 45 0.57 -18.80 2.93
C TYR A 45 1.85 -18.70 2.09
N GLY A 46 2.49 -17.52 2.10
CA GLY A 46 3.70 -17.23 1.33
C GLY A 46 3.49 -17.07 -0.19
N VAL A 47 2.26 -17.12 -0.67
CA VAL A 47 1.93 -16.96 -2.10
C VAL A 47 2.15 -15.51 -2.55
N GLU A 48 1.60 -14.55 -1.82
CA GLU A 48 1.90 -13.13 -2.03
C GLU A 48 3.15 -12.77 -1.23
N LYS A 49 4.15 -12.19 -1.89
CA LYS A 49 5.42 -11.82 -1.24
C LYS A 49 5.31 -10.47 -0.55
N PRO A 50 6.05 -10.23 0.56
CA PRO A 50 6.10 -8.92 1.20
C PRO A 50 6.49 -7.83 0.20
N ALA A 51 5.81 -6.68 0.27
CA ALA A 51 6.07 -5.54 -0.60
C ALA A 51 6.87 -4.45 0.13
N ASP A 52 8.00 -4.06 -0.43
CA ASP A 52 8.83 -2.97 0.08
C ASP A 52 8.51 -1.63 -0.57
N THR A 53 7.92 -1.67 -1.76
CA THR A 53 7.65 -0.49 -2.60
C THR A 53 6.23 -0.54 -3.17
N LEU A 54 5.73 0.61 -3.64
CA LEU A 54 4.41 0.73 -4.26
C LEU A 54 4.23 -0.16 -5.48
N PHE A 55 5.30 -0.40 -6.22
CA PHE A 55 5.32 -1.29 -7.39
C PHE A 55 6.48 -2.25 -7.27
N ALA A 56 6.29 -3.48 -7.70
CA ALA A 56 7.37 -4.46 -7.77
C ALA A 56 8.48 -3.96 -8.72
N LYS A 57 9.73 -4.32 -8.44
CA LYS A 57 10.89 -3.92 -9.27
C LYS A 57 10.84 -4.47 -10.70
N THR A 58 10.01 -5.48 -10.94
CA THR A 58 9.76 -6.05 -12.29
C THR A 58 8.85 -5.18 -13.15
N ILE A 59 8.14 -4.22 -12.55
CA ILE A 59 7.28 -3.29 -13.27
C ILE A 59 8.15 -2.21 -13.95
N PRO A 60 7.85 -1.83 -15.21
CA PRO A 60 8.60 -0.80 -15.92
C PRO A 60 8.77 0.49 -15.09
N TYR A 61 9.94 1.09 -15.15
CA TYR A 61 10.37 2.30 -14.41
C TYR A 61 10.46 2.16 -12.89
N CYS A 62 10.05 1.02 -12.30
CA CYS A 62 9.95 0.85 -10.84
C CYS A 62 11.15 0.16 -10.20
N ASN A 63 12.17 -0.22 -10.98
CA ASN A 63 13.43 -0.72 -10.43
C ASN A 63 14.27 0.41 -9.85
N ILE A 64 13.81 0.93 -8.71
CA ILE A 64 14.43 2.03 -7.98
C ILE A 64 14.98 1.48 -6.67
N ASP A 65 16.20 1.89 -6.33
CA ASP A 65 16.82 1.49 -5.07
C ASP A 65 16.32 2.39 -3.94
N LEU A 66 15.25 1.94 -3.28
CA LEU A 66 14.66 2.58 -2.10
C LEU A 66 15.03 1.76 -0.86
N LYS A 67 15.38 2.45 0.23
CA LYS A 67 15.72 1.78 1.49
C LYS A 67 14.45 1.19 2.12
N PRO A 68 14.36 -0.15 2.29
CA PRO A 68 13.16 -0.78 2.85
C PRO A 68 12.89 -0.33 4.30
N TYR A 69 11.63 -0.19 4.67
CA TYR A 69 11.21 -0.09 6.06
C TYR A 69 11.19 -1.50 6.67
N VAL A 70 12.23 -1.82 7.43
CA VAL A 70 12.36 -3.13 8.10
C VAL A 70 11.43 -3.15 9.32
N TYR A 71 10.75 -4.29 9.55
CA TYR A 71 9.96 -4.50 10.76
C TYR A 71 10.86 -4.43 12.00
N ASP A 72 10.61 -3.44 12.83
CA ASP A 72 11.34 -3.19 14.08
C ASP A 72 10.45 -2.39 15.05
N THR A 73 9.80 -3.09 15.95
CA THR A 73 8.90 -2.46 16.93
C THR A 73 9.64 -1.59 17.93
N ASN A 74 10.91 -1.90 18.26
CA ASN A 74 11.70 -1.08 19.16
C ASN A 74 12.03 0.27 18.51
N LEU A 75 12.37 0.26 17.22
CA LEU A 75 12.59 1.48 16.45
C LEU A 75 11.30 2.29 16.36
N ALA A 76 10.16 1.65 16.07
CA ALA A 76 8.86 2.31 16.01
C ALA A 76 8.51 2.97 17.36
N GLU A 77 8.68 2.27 18.48
CA GLU A 77 8.45 2.85 19.82
C GLU A 77 9.36 4.05 20.09
N LYS A 78 10.65 3.92 19.78
CA LYS A 78 11.62 5.01 19.94
C LYS A 78 11.21 6.25 19.12
N MET A 79 10.80 6.06 17.87
CA MET A 79 10.33 7.16 17.02
C MET A 79 9.09 7.85 17.59
N LEU A 80 8.14 7.08 18.16
CA LEU A 80 6.97 7.62 18.82
C LEU A 80 7.34 8.39 20.08
N ASP A 81 8.29 7.89 20.89
CA ASP A 81 8.79 8.57 22.09
C ASP A 81 9.46 9.92 21.74
N GLU A 82 10.33 9.90 20.71
CA GLU A 82 11.02 11.10 20.21
C GLU A 82 10.04 12.13 19.62
N ALA A 83 8.93 11.67 19.04
CA ALA A 83 7.84 12.52 18.58
C ALA A 83 6.95 13.05 19.74
N GLY A 84 7.24 12.69 21.00
CA GLY A 84 6.53 13.14 22.19
C GLY A 84 5.27 12.35 22.53
N TRP A 85 5.08 11.19 21.93
CA TRP A 85 3.98 10.28 22.25
C TRP A 85 4.39 9.30 23.35
N THR A 86 4.01 9.56 24.60
CA THR A 86 4.37 8.73 25.76
C THR A 86 3.24 7.76 26.12
N LYS A 87 3.59 6.53 26.58
CA LYS A 87 2.60 5.54 27.00
C LYS A 87 1.84 6.01 28.26
N GLY A 88 0.51 6.03 28.17
CA GLY A 88 -0.38 6.28 29.30
C GLY A 88 -0.57 5.04 30.19
N ASN A 89 -1.33 5.19 31.28
CA ASN A 89 -1.60 4.10 32.22
C ASN A 89 -2.40 2.92 31.61
N ASP A 90 -3.14 3.18 30.55
CA ASP A 90 -3.89 2.18 29.78
C ASP A 90 -3.08 1.54 28.65
N GLY A 91 -1.78 1.87 28.58
CA GLY A 91 -0.88 1.39 27.54
C GLY A 91 -0.97 2.14 26.22
N ILE A 92 -1.96 3.01 26.02
CA ILE A 92 -2.11 3.82 24.81
C ILE A 92 -1.24 5.07 24.92
N ARG A 93 -0.55 5.41 23.84
CA ARG A 93 0.29 6.61 23.80
C ARG A 93 -0.56 7.89 23.76
N MET A 94 -0.04 8.92 24.42
CA MET A 94 -0.67 10.23 24.50
C MET A 94 0.34 11.34 24.24
N LYS A 95 -0.15 12.42 23.61
CA LYS A 95 0.58 13.68 23.40
C LYS A 95 -0.42 14.83 23.53
N ASP A 96 -0.08 15.86 24.31
CA ASP A 96 -0.91 17.05 24.52
C ASP A 96 -2.37 16.71 24.89
N GLY A 97 -2.55 15.72 25.79
CA GLY A 97 -3.87 15.26 26.24
C GLY A 97 -4.66 14.42 25.22
N LYS A 98 -4.13 14.16 24.04
CA LYS A 98 -4.76 13.35 22.99
C LYS A 98 -4.15 11.96 22.93
N LYS A 99 -4.99 10.93 22.84
CA LYS A 99 -4.57 9.56 22.63
C LYS A 99 -4.17 9.32 21.17
N LEU A 100 -3.21 8.43 20.96
CA LEU A 100 -2.81 7.96 19.64
C LEU A 100 -3.83 6.93 19.13
N ASN A 101 -4.96 7.44 18.67
CA ASN A 101 -6.06 6.67 18.11
C ASN A 101 -6.12 6.91 16.62
N LEU A 102 -6.11 5.83 15.84
CA LEU A 102 -6.26 5.85 14.40
C LEU A 102 -7.43 4.94 14.00
N SER A 103 -8.00 5.18 12.84
CA SER A 103 -9.00 4.31 12.23
C SER A 103 -8.46 3.71 10.93
N LEU A 104 -8.74 2.42 10.70
CA LEU A 104 -8.47 1.73 9.44
C LEU A 104 -9.79 1.29 8.81
N LEU A 105 -10.06 1.87 7.66
CA LEU A 105 -11.24 1.57 6.85
C LEU A 105 -10.93 0.39 5.93
N TYR A 106 -11.82 -0.60 5.87
CA TYR A 106 -11.74 -1.74 4.96
C TYR A 106 -13.09 -2.05 4.31
N ASN A 107 -13.06 -2.69 3.15
CA ASN A 107 -14.28 -3.18 2.50
C ASN A 107 -14.84 -4.40 3.25
N SER A 108 -16.07 -4.32 3.75
CA SER A 108 -16.71 -5.38 4.55
C SER A 108 -16.85 -6.70 3.79
N ASP A 109 -16.88 -6.68 2.46
CA ASP A 109 -16.95 -7.87 1.62
C ASP A 109 -15.58 -8.57 1.47
N SER A 110 -14.49 -7.90 1.90
CA SER A 110 -13.13 -8.42 1.83
C SER A 110 -12.72 -9.11 3.13
N VAL A 111 -12.85 -10.43 3.19
CA VAL A 111 -12.35 -11.24 4.32
C VAL A 111 -10.84 -11.04 4.52
N THR A 112 -10.11 -10.86 3.44
CA THR A 112 -8.66 -10.63 3.45
C THR A 112 -8.31 -9.31 4.13
N GLU A 113 -8.95 -8.20 3.74
CA GLU A 113 -8.69 -6.90 4.36
C GLU A 113 -9.07 -6.90 5.84
N LYS A 114 -10.19 -7.54 6.20
CA LYS A 114 -10.59 -7.73 7.58
C LYS A 114 -9.51 -8.46 8.38
N SER A 115 -9.00 -9.59 7.88
CA SER A 115 -7.96 -10.36 8.55
C SER A 115 -6.67 -9.57 8.75
N ILE A 116 -6.25 -8.79 7.75
CA ILE A 116 -5.10 -7.91 7.85
C ILE A 116 -5.36 -6.79 8.87
N ALA A 117 -6.54 -6.18 8.86
CA ALA A 117 -6.92 -5.13 9.79
C ALA A 117 -6.88 -5.61 11.25
N GLU A 118 -7.44 -6.79 11.53
CA GLU A 118 -7.41 -7.42 12.86
C GLU A 118 -5.98 -7.74 13.31
N TYR A 119 -5.15 -8.24 12.40
CA TYR A 119 -3.73 -8.46 12.65
C TYR A 119 -3.01 -7.15 13.00
N LEU A 120 -3.17 -6.10 12.20
CA LEU A 120 -2.55 -4.79 12.43
C LEU A 120 -3.05 -4.13 13.72
N GLN A 121 -4.32 -4.28 14.07
CA GLN A 121 -4.87 -3.82 15.34
C GLN A 121 -4.10 -4.43 16.52
N SER A 122 -3.83 -5.74 16.47
CA SER A 122 -3.02 -6.44 17.47
C SER A 122 -1.57 -5.94 17.49
N GLU A 123 -0.93 -5.81 16.32
CA GLU A 123 0.48 -5.38 16.24
C GLU A 123 0.66 -3.94 16.74
N TYR A 124 -0.19 -3.02 16.33
CA TYR A 124 -0.08 -1.63 16.71
C TYR A 124 -0.40 -1.40 18.20
N SER A 125 -1.25 -2.24 18.80
CA SER A 125 -1.50 -2.17 20.25
C SER A 125 -0.25 -2.43 21.09
N LYS A 126 0.66 -3.27 20.63
CA LYS A 126 1.94 -3.59 21.31
C LYS A 126 2.83 -2.36 21.48
N ILE A 127 2.77 -1.44 20.53
CA ILE A 127 3.55 -0.19 20.56
C ILE A 127 2.74 1.01 21.08
N GLY A 128 1.54 0.78 21.62
CA GLY A 128 0.70 1.78 22.26
C GLY A 128 -0.17 2.61 21.30
N ILE A 129 -0.45 2.10 20.10
CA ILE A 129 -1.40 2.71 19.16
C ILE A 129 -2.74 1.98 19.27
N SER A 130 -3.81 2.73 19.48
CA SER A 130 -5.18 2.22 19.39
C SER A 130 -5.64 2.30 17.93
N LEU A 131 -5.86 1.16 17.28
CA LEU A 131 -6.38 1.10 15.92
C LEU A 131 -7.84 0.65 15.92
N ASN A 132 -8.76 1.52 15.52
CA ASN A 132 -10.16 1.20 15.30
C ASN A 132 -10.35 0.70 13.88
N ILE A 133 -10.78 -0.54 13.70
CA ILE A 133 -11.07 -1.09 12.38
C ILE A 133 -12.55 -0.93 12.04
N SER A 134 -12.87 -0.43 10.85
CA SER A 134 -14.25 -0.17 10.39
C SER A 134 -14.47 -0.81 9.03
N GLY A 135 -15.34 -1.80 8.99
CA GLY A 135 -15.81 -2.39 7.74
C GLY A 135 -16.96 -1.59 7.16
N GLU A 136 -16.85 -1.22 5.90
CA GLU A 136 -17.87 -0.48 5.16
C GLU A 136 -18.33 -1.30 3.94
N GLU A 137 -19.58 -1.18 3.61
CA GLU A 137 -20.13 -1.69 2.36
C GLU A 137 -19.51 -0.94 1.17
N GLU A 138 -19.35 -1.59 0.03
CA GLU A 138 -18.55 -1.13 -1.12
C GLU A 138 -18.81 0.32 -1.52
N GLN A 139 -20.07 0.75 -1.63
CA GLN A 139 -20.39 2.11 -2.04
C GLN A 139 -20.01 3.13 -0.96
N SER A 140 -20.31 2.84 0.31
CA SER A 140 -19.92 3.67 1.45
C SER A 140 -18.40 3.79 1.57
N TYR A 141 -17.70 2.67 1.37
CA TYR A 141 -16.25 2.60 1.33
C TYR A 141 -15.66 3.55 0.28
N ARG A 142 -16.15 3.46 -0.98
CA ARG A 142 -15.71 4.32 -2.08
C ARG A 142 -16.02 5.81 -1.82
N ASP A 143 -17.20 6.11 -1.30
CA ASP A 143 -17.59 7.49 -1.02
C ASP A 143 -16.72 8.11 0.09
N LYS A 144 -16.36 7.34 1.12
CA LYS A 144 -15.44 7.77 2.17
C LYS A 144 -14.02 7.98 1.62
N MET A 145 -13.52 7.08 0.78
CA MET A 145 -12.22 7.24 0.12
C MET A 145 -12.18 8.51 -0.72
N LYS A 146 -13.18 8.72 -1.54
CA LYS A 146 -13.32 9.90 -2.42
C LYS A 146 -13.39 11.21 -1.63
N ALA A 147 -14.10 11.20 -0.51
CA ALA A 147 -14.25 12.37 0.36
C ALA A 147 -13.04 12.61 1.28
N GLY A 148 -12.10 11.67 1.38
CA GLY A 148 -10.98 11.73 2.34
C GLY A 148 -11.42 11.47 3.79
N ASN A 149 -12.57 10.86 4.02
CA ASN A 149 -13.11 10.56 5.34
C ASN A 149 -12.53 9.25 5.91
N PHE A 150 -11.23 9.22 6.10
CA PHE A 150 -10.48 8.11 6.68
C PHE A 150 -9.17 8.62 7.27
N ASP A 151 -8.61 7.89 8.24
CA ASP A 151 -7.22 8.07 8.66
C ASP A 151 -6.33 7.16 7.81
N MET A 152 -6.69 5.89 7.77
CA MET A 152 -6.03 4.83 7.01
C MET A 152 -7.07 4.05 6.21
N VAL A 153 -6.73 3.63 5.00
CA VAL A 153 -7.64 2.87 4.14
C VAL A 153 -6.86 1.87 3.29
N PHE A 154 -7.42 0.69 3.06
CA PHE A 154 -6.86 -0.25 2.09
C PHE A 154 -7.02 0.28 0.67
N ASN A 155 -6.03 0.03 -0.15
CA ASN A 155 -6.08 0.28 -1.58
C ASN A 155 -5.15 -0.71 -2.31
N ILE A 156 -5.30 -0.75 -3.62
CA ILE A 156 -4.44 -1.54 -4.51
C ILE A 156 -3.76 -0.58 -5.46
N CYS A 157 -2.43 -0.63 -5.53
CA CYS A 157 -1.67 0.03 -6.56
C CYS A 157 -1.57 -0.93 -7.74
N TRP A 158 -2.38 -0.72 -8.75
CA TRP A 158 -2.35 -1.56 -9.94
C TRP A 158 -1.36 -1.01 -10.96
N GLY A 159 -0.36 -1.82 -11.32
CA GLY A 159 0.33 -1.64 -12.58
C GLY A 159 -0.54 -2.28 -13.65
N THR A 160 -0.76 -1.61 -14.75
CA THR A 160 -1.12 -2.35 -15.95
C THR A 160 0.07 -3.23 -16.31
N PRO A 161 -0.09 -4.30 -17.10
CA PRO A 161 1.02 -5.17 -17.46
C PRO A 161 2.21 -4.43 -18.11
N TYR A 162 2.10 -3.14 -18.40
CA TYR A 162 3.06 -2.40 -19.18
C TYR A 162 3.67 -1.18 -18.50
N ASP A 163 2.91 -0.48 -17.63
CA ASP A 163 3.31 0.84 -17.15
C ASP A 163 2.47 1.22 -15.91
N PRO A 164 3.08 1.68 -14.80
CA PRO A 164 2.34 2.14 -13.62
C PRO A 164 1.63 3.49 -13.83
N GLN A 165 1.68 4.07 -15.04
CA GLN A 165 1.16 5.39 -15.38
C GLN A 165 -0.30 5.59 -14.97
N SER A 166 -1.15 4.59 -15.19
CA SER A 166 -2.59 4.68 -14.87
C SER A 166 -2.83 4.83 -13.37
N SER A 167 -2.07 4.10 -12.55
CA SER A 167 -2.14 4.19 -11.10
C SER A 167 -1.64 5.56 -10.61
N LEU A 168 -0.52 6.06 -11.13
CA LEU A 168 -0.03 7.39 -10.79
C LEU A 168 -0.99 8.49 -11.25
N ALA A 169 -1.57 8.36 -12.45
CA ALA A 169 -2.55 9.32 -12.95
C ALA A 169 -3.78 9.42 -12.04
N ALA A 170 -4.24 8.27 -11.49
CA ALA A 170 -5.37 8.21 -10.57
C ALA A 170 -5.08 8.94 -9.24
N MET A 171 -3.83 9.02 -8.80
CA MET A 171 -3.44 9.74 -7.58
C MET A 171 -3.72 11.25 -7.62
N ARG A 172 -3.96 11.83 -8.80
CA ARG A 172 -4.30 13.25 -8.99
C ARG A 172 -5.80 13.51 -9.03
N LEU A 173 -6.60 12.47 -8.96
CA LEU A 173 -8.05 12.56 -9.08
C LEU A 173 -8.71 12.09 -7.76
N PRO A 174 -9.77 12.77 -7.29
CA PRO A 174 -10.46 12.41 -6.04
C PRO A 174 -11.33 11.16 -6.24
N VAL A 175 -10.73 10.02 -6.57
CA VAL A 175 -11.44 8.77 -6.90
C VAL A 175 -11.17 7.67 -5.88
N TYR A 176 -9.88 7.45 -5.51
CA TYR A 176 -9.45 6.26 -4.78
C TYR A 176 -8.75 6.53 -3.45
N GLY A 177 -8.94 7.66 -2.85
CA GLY A 177 -8.33 8.00 -1.56
C GLY A 177 -6.89 8.54 -1.66
N ASP A 178 -6.11 8.13 -2.67
CA ASP A 178 -4.72 8.59 -2.88
C ASP A 178 -4.65 10.11 -2.99
N TYR A 179 -5.59 10.71 -3.72
CA TYR A 179 -5.68 12.16 -3.86
C TYR A 179 -5.83 12.85 -2.49
N ALA A 180 -6.81 12.41 -1.71
CA ALA A 180 -7.07 12.98 -0.39
C ALA A 180 -5.90 12.75 0.57
N ALA A 181 -5.32 11.54 0.53
CA ALA A 181 -4.20 11.17 1.38
C ALA A 181 -2.96 12.03 1.17
N GLN A 182 -2.70 12.48 -0.05
CA GLN A 182 -1.52 13.25 -0.40
C GLN A 182 -1.66 14.77 -0.21
N GLN A 183 -2.87 15.29 0.11
CA GLN A 183 -3.10 16.74 0.20
C GLN A 183 -2.31 17.45 1.32
N GLY A 184 -1.81 16.73 2.30
CA GLY A 184 -0.96 17.27 3.37
C GLY A 184 0.54 17.24 3.07
N LEU A 185 0.96 16.78 1.89
CA LEU A 185 2.37 16.79 1.50
C LEU A 185 2.82 18.18 1.05
N GLU A 186 4.00 18.61 1.51
CA GLU A 186 4.57 19.91 1.16
C GLU A 186 4.89 20.03 -0.34
N ASP A 187 5.26 18.92 -0.97
CA ASP A 187 5.64 18.84 -2.38
C ASP A 187 4.57 18.23 -3.30
N LYS A 188 3.30 18.18 -2.83
CA LYS A 188 2.19 17.62 -3.61
C LYS A 188 2.09 18.23 -5.01
N ALA A 189 2.28 19.53 -5.14
CA ALA A 189 2.22 20.20 -6.44
C ALA A 189 3.33 19.70 -7.40
N GLN A 190 4.54 19.48 -6.88
CA GLN A 190 5.67 18.97 -7.66
C GLN A 190 5.45 17.52 -8.07
N ILE A 191 4.87 16.70 -7.18
CA ILE A 191 4.49 15.31 -7.47
C ILE A 191 3.45 15.30 -8.61
N ASP A 192 2.42 16.14 -8.56
CA ASP A 192 1.38 16.22 -9.57
C ASP A 192 1.91 16.70 -10.93
N GLU A 193 2.84 17.65 -10.91
CA GLU A 193 3.52 18.11 -12.11
C GLU A 193 4.38 16.99 -12.72
N ALA A 194 5.14 16.27 -11.89
CA ALA A 194 5.94 15.15 -12.34
C ALA A 194 5.07 14.04 -12.96
N ILE A 195 3.94 13.69 -12.34
CA ILE A 195 2.98 12.73 -12.90
C ILE A 195 2.41 13.25 -14.23
N THR A 196 2.10 14.55 -14.35
CA THR A 196 1.66 15.14 -15.60
C THR A 196 2.71 14.95 -16.70
N ASN A 197 3.97 15.24 -16.38
CA ASN A 197 5.08 15.11 -17.31
C ASN A 197 5.36 13.64 -17.69
N ILE A 198 5.16 12.68 -16.79
CA ILE A 198 5.19 11.24 -17.11
C ILE A 198 4.17 10.90 -18.20
N MET A 199 2.96 11.44 -18.10
CA MET A 199 1.86 11.13 -19.03
C MET A 199 2.06 11.68 -20.45
N ILE A 200 2.81 12.77 -20.60
CA ILE A 200 2.98 13.45 -21.91
C ILE A 200 4.36 13.22 -22.52
N SER A 201 5.36 12.77 -21.75
CA SER A 201 6.72 12.56 -22.25
C SER A 201 6.81 11.27 -23.06
N THR A 202 7.48 11.37 -24.21
CA THR A 202 7.92 10.24 -25.04
C THR A 202 9.41 9.92 -24.86
N ASP A 203 10.11 10.70 -24.04
CA ASP A 203 11.53 10.51 -23.72
C ASP A 203 11.63 9.51 -22.53
N GLU A 204 12.13 8.33 -22.82
CA GLU A 204 12.23 7.22 -21.85
C GLU A 204 13.15 7.56 -20.67
N ALA A 205 14.27 8.25 -20.90
CA ALA A 205 15.20 8.64 -19.84
C ALA A 205 14.54 9.63 -18.89
N LYS A 206 13.87 10.62 -19.46
CA LYS A 206 13.11 11.61 -18.68
C LYS A 206 11.96 10.96 -17.91
N ARG A 207 11.24 10.02 -18.51
CA ARG A 207 10.19 9.24 -17.81
C ARG A 207 10.78 8.51 -16.62
N GLN A 208 11.90 7.81 -16.79
CA GLN A 208 12.58 7.09 -15.70
C GLN A 208 12.97 8.02 -14.54
N GLU A 209 13.47 9.21 -14.82
CA GLU A 209 13.80 10.21 -13.80
C GLU A 209 12.55 10.69 -13.04
N LEU A 210 11.46 10.96 -13.76
CA LEU A 210 10.21 11.41 -13.16
C LEU A 210 9.57 10.33 -12.29
N TYR A 211 9.54 9.07 -12.74
CA TYR A 211 9.10 7.94 -11.92
C TYR A 211 9.94 7.80 -10.65
N LYS A 212 11.26 7.87 -10.81
CA LYS A 212 12.16 7.83 -9.66
C LYS A 212 11.87 8.94 -8.66
N PHE A 213 11.66 10.16 -9.13
CA PHE A 213 11.30 11.28 -8.26
C PHE A 213 9.99 11.01 -7.50
N VAL A 214 8.90 10.71 -8.21
CA VAL A 214 7.58 10.50 -7.59
C VAL A 214 7.61 9.36 -6.59
N LEU A 215 8.14 8.20 -6.97
CA LEU A 215 8.15 7.01 -6.13
C LEU A 215 9.07 7.18 -4.91
N THR A 216 10.19 7.86 -5.06
CA THR A 216 11.08 8.18 -3.93
C THR A 216 10.39 9.13 -2.95
N ARG A 217 9.74 10.19 -3.43
CA ARG A 217 9.02 11.13 -2.54
C ARG A 217 7.90 10.44 -1.76
N LEU A 218 7.04 9.69 -2.44
CA LEU A 218 5.95 8.96 -1.79
C LEU A 218 6.45 7.91 -0.79
N HIS A 219 7.57 7.25 -1.08
CA HIS A 219 8.22 6.30 -0.17
C HIS A 219 8.81 7.00 1.05
N ASP A 220 9.64 8.02 0.83
CA ASP A 220 10.33 8.74 1.92
C ASP A 220 9.34 9.45 2.84
N ASP A 221 8.24 9.95 2.31
CA ASP A 221 7.17 10.56 3.09
C ASP A 221 6.22 9.53 3.74
N ALA A 222 6.46 8.24 3.50
CA ALA A 222 5.71 7.14 4.07
C ALA A 222 4.18 7.31 3.95
N VAL A 223 3.72 7.77 2.78
CA VAL A 223 2.28 7.97 2.52
C VAL A 223 1.54 6.65 2.40
N TYR A 224 2.24 5.62 2.00
CA TYR A 224 1.70 4.27 1.76
C TYR A 224 2.46 3.25 2.58
N ILE A 225 1.75 2.26 3.11
CA ILE A 225 2.33 1.04 3.67
C ILE A 225 2.08 -0.09 2.66
N PRO A 226 3.03 -0.38 1.74
CA PRO A 226 2.94 -1.57 0.89
C PRO A 226 2.95 -2.82 1.78
N LEU A 227 2.02 -3.75 1.55
CA LEU A 227 1.87 -4.96 2.36
C LEU A 227 2.41 -6.18 1.63
N THR A 228 1.78 -6.51 0.50
CA THR A 228 2.15 -7.67 -0.32
C THR A 228 2.06 -7.35 -1.80
N TYR A 229 2.89 -8.02 -2.60
CA TYR A 229 2.75 -8.06 -4.05
C TYR A 229 1.76 -9.15 -4.43
N GLU A 230 0.67 -8.76 -5.03
CA GLU A 230 -0.34 -9.68 -5.56
C GLU A 230 0.15 -10.31 -6.86
N CYS A 231 -0.23 -11.56 -7.08
CA CYS A 231 0.03 -12.30 -8.31
C CYS A 231 -1.24 -13.02 -8.78
N ASN A 232 -1.32 -13.29 -10.07
CA ASN A 232 -2.36 -14.14 -10.62
C ASN A 232 -2.11 -15.58 -10.21
N LYS A 233 -3.18 -16.32 -9.91
CA LYS A 233 -3.14 -17.70 -9.43
C LYS A 233 -3.98 -18.56 -10.35
N ALA A 234 -3.42 -19.63 -10.90
CA ALA A 234 -4.14 -20.61 -11.69
C ALA A 234 -4.08 -21.99 -11.03
N ILE A 235 -5.25 -22.60 -10.85
CA ILE A 235 -5.39 -23.98 -10.37
C ILE A 235 -6.01 -24.77 -11.50
N TYR A 236 -5.34 -25.85 -11.93
CA TYR A 236 -5.77 -26.68 -13.05
C TYR A 236 -5.37 -28.12 -12.84
N ARG A 237 -5.93 -29.02 -13.65
CA ARG A 237 -5.63 -30.45 -13.64
C ARG A 237 -4.17 -30.71 -13.96
N SER A 238 -3.58 -31.74 -13.40
CA SER A 238 -2.17 -32.09 -13.61
C SER A 238 -1.83 -32.53 -15.05
N ASP A 239 -2.84 -33.03 -15.76
CA ASP A 239 -2.74 -33.45 -17.17
C ASP A 239 -2.96 -32.30 -18.16
N LEU A 240 -3.34 -31.10 -17.71
CA LEU A 240 -3.38 -29.90 -18.54
C LEU A 240 -1.97 -29.32 -18.68
N LYS A 241 -1.51 -29.17 -19.94
CA LYS A 241 -0.23 -28.56 -20.32
C LYS A 241 -0.46 -27.24 -21.05
N GLY A 242 0.62 -26.46 -21.24
CA GLY A 242 0.60 -25.20 -21.99
C GLY A 242 -0.01 -24.02 -21.22
N MET A 243 -0.44 -24.20 -19.97
CA MET A 243 -0.91 -23.09 -19.12
C MET A 243 0.25 -22.15 -18.79
N HIS A 244 0.10 -20.88 -19.14
CA HIS A 244 0.98 -19.78 -18.74
C HIS A 244 0.15 -18.50 -18.53
N PHE A 245 0.74 -17.48 -17.91
CA PHE A 245 0.05 -16.18 -17.75
C PHE A 245 0.38 -15.29 -18.95
N MET A 246 -0.67 -14.70 -19.50
CA MET A 246 -0.56 -13.70 -20.56
C MET A 246 -0.14 -12.34 -19.94
N GLN A 247 0.17 -11.38 -20.81
CA GLN A 247 0.53 -10.04 -20.37
C GLN A 247 -0.62 -9.34 -19.62
N THR A 248 -1.86 -9.63 -20.01
CA THR A 248 -3.05 -9.15 -19.28
C THR A 248 -3.55 -10.22 -18.32
N GLN A 249 -3.95 -9.82 -17.15
CA GLN A 249 -4.47 -10.75 -16.12
C GLN A 249 -5.80 -11.42 -16.49
N TYR A 250 -6.48 -10.93 -17.53
CA TYR A 250 -7.78 -11.42 -17.96
C TYR A 250 -7.71 -12.41 -19.12
N GLU A 251 -6.54 -12.56 -19.74
CA GLU A 251 -6.36 -13.47 -20.86
C GLU A 251 -5.95 -14.86 -20.39
N VAL A 252 -6.62 -15.85 -20.94
CA VAL A 252 -6.31 -17.26 -20.73
C VAL A 252 -5.81 -17.84 -22.05
N PRO A 253 -4.62 -18.48 -22.10
CA PRO A 253 -3.98 -18.94 -23.35
C PRO A 253 -4.58 -20.27 -23.82
N PHE A 254 -5.88 -20.33 -24.09
CA PHE A 254 -6.57 -21.56 -24.49
C PHE A 254 -5.94 -22.22 -25.73
N GLN A 255 -5.40 -21.41 -26.65
CA GLN A 255 -4.75 -21.88 -27.88
C GLN A 255 -3.48 -22.70 -27.61
N ASP A 256 -2.84 -22.52 -26.46
CA ASP A 256 -1.61 -23.19 -26.08
C ASP A 256 -1.85 -24.37 -25.13
N MET A 257 -3.09 -24.53 -24.66
CA MET A 257 -3.46 -25.57 -23.71
C MET A 257 -3.85 -26.87 -24.39
N TYR A 258 -3.39 -27.99 -23.84
CA TYR A 258 -3.74 -29.35 -24.29
C TYR A 258 -3.76 -30.32 -23.12
N ILE A 259 -4.42 -31.46 -23.31
CA ILE A 259 -4.44 -32.58 -22.35
C ILE A 259 -3.42 -33.61 -22.79
N GLU A 260 -2.56 -34.06 -21.88
CA GLU A 260 -1.54 -35.08 -22.12
C GLU A 260 -1.93 -36.39 -21.40
#